data_5923411beab7287d5d0f7d015562630d
#
_entry.id   5923411beab7287d5d0f7d015562630d
#
_cell.length_a   1.000
_cell.length_b   1.000
_cell.length_c   1.000
_cell.angle_alpha   90.00
_cell.angle_beta   90.00
_cell.angle_gamma   90.00
#
_symmetry.space_group_name_H-M   'P 1'
#
loop_
_entity.id
_entity.type
_entity.pdbx_description
1 polymer ?
#
loop_
_entity_poly.entity_id
_entity_poly.type
_entity_poly.pdbx_seq_one_letter_code
_entity_poly.pdbx_strand_id
1 'polypeptide(L)' 'MQLIELAAQYRAKGNALRARAATLRLELAAMPRAGRARRDLEARIARLEQMAGETLCTASYLAHYYDRS' A
#
# COMPACT_ATOMS: atom_id res chain seq x y z
N MET A 1 -13.18 -8.37 -19.10
CA MET A 1 -12.34 -7.33 -18.48
C MET A 1 -10.97 -7.35 -19.11
N GLN A 2 -10.45 -6.20 -19.43
CA GLN A 2 -9.11 -6.09 -20.01
C GLN A 2 -8.06 -6.14 -18.92
N LEU A 3 -6.92 -6.75 -19.24
CA LEU A 3 -5.81 -6.83 -18.28
C LEU A 3 -5.32 -5.43 -17.87
N ILE A 4 -5.34 -4.49 -18.79
CA ILE A 4 -4.90 -3.14 -18.50
C ILE A 4 -5.83 -2.44 -17.49
N GLU A 5 -7.13 -2.71 -17.58
CA GLU A 5 -8.09 -2.19 -16.62
C GLU A 5 -7.87 -2.79 -15.25
N LEU A 6 -7.59 -4.09 -15.21
CA LEU A 6 -7.30 -4.78 -13.95
C LEU A 6 -6.03 -4.23 -13.32
N ALA A 7 -4.99 -4.02 -14.14
CA ALA A 7 -3.74 -3.44 -13.64
C ALA A 7 -3.97 -2.05 -13.05
N ALA A 8 -4.80 -1.24 -13.70
CA ALA A 8 -5.11 0.11 -13.22
C ALA A 8 -5.87 0.06 -11.89
N GLN A 9 -6.78 -0.90 -11.73
CA GLN A 9 -7.51 -1.08 -10.48
C GLN A 9 -6.58 -1.47 -9.34
N TYR A 10 -5.65 -2.39 -9.59
CA TYR A 10 -4.69 -2.79 -8.56
C TYR A 10 -3.76 -1.64 -8.20
N ARG A 11 -3.36 -0.85 -9.19
CA ARG A 11 -2.49 0.30 -8.94
C ARG A 11 -3.19 1.35 -8.07
N ALA A 12 -4.46 1.64 -8.39
CA ALA A 12 -5.25 2.58 -7.61
C ALA A 12 -5.40 2.11 -6.17
N LYS A 13 -5.66 0.82 -5.98
CA LYS A 13 -5.81 0.24 -4.66
C LYS A 13 -4.50 0.30 -3.88
N GLY A 14 -3.38 -0.03 -4.52
CA GLY A 14 -2.07 0.03 -3.89
C GLY A 14 -1.69 1.44 -3.48
N ASN A 15 -1.98 2.41 -4.35
CA ASN A 15 -1.70 3.81 -4.06
C ASN A 15 -2.57 4.32 -2.91
N ALA A 16 -3.83 3.86 -2.82
CA ALA A 16 -4.71 4.22 -1.71
C ALA A 16 -4.18 3.68 -0.38
N LEU A 17 -3.68 2.43 -0.40
CA LEU A 17 -3.08 1.84 0.80
C LEU A 17 -1.83 2.60 1.23
N ARG A 18 -1.01 3.01 0.28
CA ARG A 18 0.19 3.81 0.56
C ARG A 18 -0.18 5.16 1.17
N ALA A 19 -1.19 5.81 0.61
CA ALA A 19 -1.63 7.11 1.11
C ALA A 19 -2.13 6.98 2.54
N ARG A 20 -2.86 5.91 2.84
CA ARG A 20 -3.33 5.66 4.20
C ARG A 20 -2.16 5.43 5.15
N ALA A 21 -1.18 4.65 4.73
CA ALA A 21 0.01 4.42 5.55
C ALA A 21 0.76 5.73 5.82
N ALA A 22 0.88 6.58 4.82
CA ALA A 22 1.54 7.88 4.97
C ALA A 22 0.81 8.77 5.99
N THR A 23 -0.52 8.78 5.95
CA THR A 23 -1.31 9.51 6.92
C THR A 23 -1.07 9.00 8.34
N LEU A 24 -1.04 7.66 8.50
CA LEU A 24 -0.79 7.05 9.79
C LEU A 24 0.63 7.34 10.29
N ARG A 25 1.60 7.46 9.39
CA ARG A 25 2.96 7.83 9.78
C ARG A 25 3.01 9.24 10.37
N LEU A 26 2.18 10.15 9.85
CA LEU A 26 2.09 11.50 10.43
C LEU A 26 1.52 11.44 11.85
N GLU A 27 0.51 10.61 12.06
CA GLU A 27 -0.04 10.39 13.39
C GLU A 27 1.01 9.80 14.33
N LEU A 28 1.77 8.84 13.82
CA LEU A 28 2.83 8.20 14.60
C LEU A 28 3.88 9.21 15.05
N ALA A 29 4.25 10.13 14.18
CA ALA A 29 5.24 11.17 14.49
C ALA A 29 4.78 12.08 15.62
N ALA A 30 3.47 12.23 15.80
CA ALA A 30 2.90 13.07 16.85
C ALA A 30 2.71 12.32 18.16
N MET A 31 2.91 11.01 18.18
CA MET A 31 2.70 10.20 19.38
C MET A 31 3.92 10.13 20.27
N PRO A 32 3.73 9.84 21.57
CA PRO A 32 4.87 9.56 22.46
C PRO A 32 5.76 8.44 21.92
N ARG A 33 7.04 8.50 22.22
CA ARG A 33 8.02 7.56 21.67
C ARG A 33 7.85 6.14 22.15
N ALA A 34 7.17 5.92 23.24
CA ALA A 34 7.00 4.59 23.81
C ALA A 34 5.56 4.35 24.16
N GLY A 35 5.17 3.07 24.19
CA GLY A 35 3.84 2.69 24.60
C GLY A 35 3.22 1.69 23.64
N ARG A 36 2.16 1.03 24.15
CA ARG A 36 1.46 0.01 23.39
C ARG A 36 0.77 0.60 22.16
N ALA A 37 0.15 1.78 22.31
CA ALA A 37 -0.56 2.42 21.19
C ALA A 37 0.40 2.70 20.03
N ARG A 38 1.62 3.13 20.34
CA ARG A 38 2.60 3.38 19.30
C ARG A 38 3.00 2.08 18.60
N ARG A 39 3.22 1.01 19.35
CA ARG A 39 3.58 -0.29 18.76
C ARG A 39 2.46 -0.83 17.87
N ASP A 40 1.21 -0.68 18.33
CA ASP A 40 0.06 -1.14 17.55
C ASP A 40 -0.05 -0.37 16.24
N LEU A 41 0.18 0.95 16.28
CA LEU A 41 0.13 1.78 15.10
C LEU A 41 1.27 1.45 14.13
N GLU A 42 2.48 1.22 14.66
CA GLU A 42 3.62 0.82 13.84
C GLU A 42 3.35 -0.49 13.12
N ALA A 43 2.75 -1.47 13.81
CA ALA A 43 2.41 -2.75 13.22
C ALA A 43 1.35 -2.58 12.13
N ARG A 44 0.38 -1.70 12.35
CA ARG A 44 -0.66 -1.43 11.37
C ARG A 44 -0.09 -0.78 10.11
N ILE A 45 0.80 0.19 10.29
CA ILE A 45 1.47 0.85 9.18
C ILE A 45 2.27 -0.17 8.36
N ALA A 46 3.05 -1.01 9.04
CA ALA A 46 3.83 -2.04 8.37
C ALA A 46 2.96 -2.97 7.54
N ARG A 47 1.81 -3.36 8.07
CA ARG A 47 0.88 -4.23 7.35
C ARG A 47 0.32 -3.53 6.11
N LEU A 48 -0.06 -2.26 6.24
CA LEU A 48 -0.57 -1.50 5.10
C LEU A 48 0.48 -1.34 4.02
N GLU A 49 1.72 -1.07 4.41
CA GLU A 49 2.82 -0.91 3.45
C GLU A 49 3.12 -2.23 2.75
N GLN A 50 3.06 -3.33 3.47
CA GLN A 50 3.24 -4.64 2.87
C GLN A 50 2.14 -4.94 1.85
N MET A 51 0.89 -4.69 2.22
CA MET A 51 -0.25 -4.89 1.32
C MET A 51 -0.13 -3.99 0.10
N ALA A 52 0.27 -2.74 0.29
CA ALA A 52 0.46 -1.81 -0.81
C ALA A 52 1.53 -2.32 -1.77
N GLY A 53 2.66 -2.79 -1.23
CA GLY A 53 3.75 -3.32 -2.04
C GLY A 53 3.34 -4.52 -2.86
N GLU A 54 2.61 -5.45 -2.24
CA GLU A 54 2.11 -6.63 -2.94
C GLU A 54 1.13 -6.26 -4.04
N THR A 55 0.21 -5.33 -3.74
CA THR A 55 -0.80 -4.90 -4.69
C THR A 55 -0.15 -4.17 -5.88
N LEU A 56 0.80 -3.28 -5.61
CA LEU A 56 1.51 -2.56 -6.67
C LEU A 56 2.39 -3.48 -7.50
N CYS A 57 2.98 -4.49 -6.87
CA CYS A 57 3.76 -5.49 -7.58
C CYS A 57 2.87 -6.27 -8.55
N THR A 58 1.68 -6.65 -8.11
CA THR A 58 0.70 -7.32 -8.97
C THR A 58 0.30 -6.42 -10.13
N ALA A 59 0.08 -5.13 -9.85
CA ALA A 59 -0.27 -4.17 -10.91
C ALA A 59 0.82 -4.08 -11.96
N SER A 60 2.07 -4.00 -11.53
CA SER A 60 3.22 -3.95 -12.43
C SER A 60 3.33 -5.20 -13.26
N TYR A 61 3.13 -6.36 -12.64
CA TYR A 61 3.17 -7.64 -13.33
C TYR A 61 2.11 -7.71 -14.42
N LEU A 62 0.89 -7.32 -14.09
CA LEU A 62 -0.21 -7.34 -15.07
C LEU A 62 0.04 -6.38 -16.22
N ALA A 63 0.51 -5.18 -15.92
CA ALA A 63 0.82 -4.19 -16.94
C ALA A 63 1.92 -4.68 -17.88
N HIS A 64 2.98 -5.26 -17.30
CA HIS A 64 4.08 -5.81 -18.08
C HIS A 64 3.62 -6.96 -18.98
N TYR A 65 2.81 -7.84 -18.42
CA TYR A 65 2.27 -8.98 -19.17
C TYR A 65 1.43 -8.51 -20.36
N TYR A 66 0.63 -7.48 -20.15
CA TYR A 66 -0.20 -6.91 -21.20
C TYR A 66 0.67 -6.30 -22.31
N ASP A 67 1.73 -5.58 -21.92
CA ASP A 67 2.61 -4.92 -22.90
C ASP A 67 3.36 -5.89 -23.78
N ARG A 68 3.55 -7.12 -23.32
CA ARG A 68 4.27 -8.12 -24.11
C ARG A 68 3.46 -8.71 -25.24
N SER A 69 2.16 -8.57 -25.17
CA SER A 69 1.32 -9.05 -26.25
C SER A 69 1.17 -8.00 -27.33
#